data_69e49e62926ceb5ca5710b925da7a2cc
#
_entry.id   69e49e62926ceb5ca5710b925da7a2cc
#
_cell.length_a   1.000
_cell.length_b   1.000
_cell.length_c   1.000
_cell.angle_alpha   90.00
_cell.angle_beta   90.00
_cell.angle_gamma   90.00
#
_symmetry.space_group_name_H-M   'P 1'
#
loop_
_entity.id
_entity.type
_entity.pdbx_description
1 polymer ?
#
loop_
_entity_poly.entity_id
_entity_poly.type
_entity_poly.pdbx_seq_one_letter_code
_entity_poly.pdbx_strand_id
1 'polypeptide(L)' 'AEIGAEHKLTKREIEVMKLLCKGRSKSYIAETLFISENTVRSHARHIYQKLNVHSKQEMMDLLMGGGDR' A
#
# COMPACT_ATOMS: atom_id res chain seq x y z
N ALA A 1 -4.31 5.41 9.82
CA ALA A 1 -5.63 5.92 9.63
C ALA A 1 -5.63 7.32 9.07
N GLU A 2 -4.85 8.19 9.64
CA GLU A 2 -4.79 9.53 9.11
C GLU A 2 -4.20 9.57 7.72
N ILE A 3 -3.23 8.75 7.44
CA ILE A 3 -2.61 8.70 6.13
C ILE A 3 -3.66 8.33 5.07
N GLY A 4 -4.49 7.35 5.38
CA GLY A 4 -5.52 6.94 4.44
C GLY A 4 -6.52 8.05 4.17
N ALA A 5 -6.99 8.72 5.22
CA ALA A 5 -7.94 9.80 5.07
C ALA A 5 -7.31 10.98 4.35
N GLU A 6 -6.08 11.30 4.68
CA GLU A 6 -5.40 12.43 4.11
C GLU A 6 -5.17 12.25 2.61
N HIS A 7 -4.84 11.04 2.18
CA HIS A 7 -4.53 10.76 0.79
C HIS A 7 -5.70 10.11 0.06
N LYS A 8 -6.86 10.04 0.70
CA LYS A 8 -8.10 9.53 0.09
C LYS A 8 -7.98 8.09 -0.38
N LEU A 9 -7.29 7.27 0.38
CA LEU A 9 -7.21 5.85 0.07
C LEU A 9 -8.53 5.17 0.40
N THR A 10 -8.92 4.22 -0.43
CA THR A 10 -10.09 3.41 -0.14
C THR A 10 -9.77 2.41 0.95
N LYS A 11 -10.81 1.83 1.54
CA LYS A 11 -10.63 0.83 2.58
C LYS A 11 -9.78 -0.34 2.09
N ARG A 12 -10.06 -0.81 0.87
CA ARG A 12 -9.31 -1.92 0.29
C ARG A 12 -7.86 -1.53 0.03
N GLU A 13 -7.62 -0.31 -0.41
CA GLU A 13 -6.26 0.16 -0.63
C GLU A 13 -5.49 0.21 0.67
N ILE A 14 -6.14 0.63 1.75
CA ILE A 14 -5.50 0.64 3.05
C ILE A 14 -5.12 -0.78 3.48
N GLU A 15 -6.00 -1.75 3.24
CA GLU A 15 -5.71 -3.14 3.57
C GLU A 15 -4.50 -3.66 2.80
N VAL A 16 -4.44 -3.36 1.51
CA VAL A 16 -3.31 -3.76 0.68
C VAL A 16 -2.04 -3.09 1.17
N MET A 17 -2.12 -1.80 1.47
CA MET A 17 -0.97 -1.04 1.94
C MET A 17 -0.41 -1.63 3.21
N LYS A 18 -1.27 -1.98 4.15
CA LYS A 18 -0.81 -2.57 5.41
C LYS A 18 -0.08 -3.89 5.20
N LEU A 19 -0.59 -4.72 4.31
CA LEU A 19 0.05 -6.00 4.03
C LEU A 19 1.38 -5.81 3.31
N LEU A 20 1.45 -4.85 2.41
CA LEU A 20 2.71 -4.54 1.74
C LEU A 20 3.76 -4.07 2.75
N CYS A 21 3.34 -3.26 3.71
CA CYS A 21 4.27 -2.78 4.74
C CYS A 21 4.76 -3.89 5.64
N LYS A 22 3.99 -4.97 5.76
CA LYS A 22 4.42 -6.13 6.54
C LYS A 22 5.33 -7.05 5.74
N GLY A 23 5.65 -6.69 4.50
CA GLY A 23 6.54 -7.49 3.67
C GLY A 23 5.87 -8.67 3.00
N ARG A 24 4.54 -8.67 2.92
CA ARG A 24 3.84 -9.78 2.29
C ARG A 24 3.92 -9.71 0.76
N SER A 25 3.95 -10.87 0.13
CA SER A 25 4.00 -10.92 -1.33
C SER A 25 2.64 -10.60 -1.93
N LYS A 26 2.63 -10.26 -3.22
CA LYS A 26 1.37 -10.02 -3.91
C LYS A 26 0.48 -11.25 -3.91
N SER A 27 1.10 -12.42 -4.02
CA SER A 27 0.35 -13.68 -3.97
C SER A 27 -0.35 -13.86 -2.63
N TYR A 28 0.36 -13.61 -1.55
CA TYR A 28 -0.20 -13.70 -0.21
C TYR A 28 -1.36 -12.72 -0.04
N ILE A 29 -1.18 -11.49 -0.51
CA ILE A 29 -2.20 -10.46 -0.39
C ILE A 29 -3.44 -10.86 -1.19
N ALA A 30 -3.23 -11.36 -2.40
CA ALA A 30 -4.33 -11.78 -3.25
C ALA A 30 -5.16 -12.88 -2.57
N GLU A 31 -4.48 -13.85 -1.99
CA GLU A 31 -5.17 -14.93 -1.28
C GLU A 31 -5.89 -14.44 -0.05
N THR A 32 -5.24 -13.57 0.70
CA THR A 32 -5.82 -13.06 1.94
C THR A 32 -7.08 -12.25 1.69
N LEU A 33 -7.08 -11.47 0.62
CA LEU A 33 -8.20 -10.58 0.32
C LEU A 33 -9.16 -11.14 -0.72
N PHE A 34 -8.89 -12.36 -1.21
CA PHE A 34 -9.74 -13.02 -2.19
C PHE A 34 -9.88 -12.22 -3.48
N ILE A 35 -8.74 -11.71 -3.98
CA ILE A 35 -8.69 -10.98 -5.24
C ILE A 35 -7.53 -11.53 -6.06
N SER A 36 -7.45 -11.14 -7.32
CA SER A 36 -6.35 -11.60 -8.17
C SER A 36 -5.08 -10.81 -7.89
N GLU A 37 -3.94 -11.37 -8.29
CA GLU A 37 -2.68 -10.65 -8.16
C GLU A 37 -2.67 -9.39 -9.02
N ASN A 38 -3.34 -9.42 -10.18
CA ASN A 38 -3.46 -8.23 -11.00
C ASN A 38 -4.19 -7.12 -10.27
N THR A 39 -5.23 -7.48 -9.51
CA THR A 39 -5.95 -6.51 -8.72
C THR A 39 -5.06 -5.95 -7.62
N VAL A 40 -4.23 -6.79 -7.00
CA VAL A 40 -3.28 -6.30 -6.00
C VAL A 40 -2.32 -5.29 -6.63
N ARG A 41 -1.82 -5.59 -7.83
CA ARG A 41 -0.92 -4.67 -8.53
C ARG A 41 -1.60 -3.35 -8.81
N SER A 42 -2.86 -3.39 -9.22
CA SER A 42 -3.61 -2.17 -9.50
C SER A 42 -3.79 -1.34 -8.24
N HIS A 43 -4.13 -2.01 -7.13
CA HIS A 43 -4.26 -1.30 -5.87
C HIS A 43 -2.92 -0.68 -5.45
N ALA A 44 -1.82 -1.42 -5.60
CA ALA A 44 -0.51 -0.89 -5.23
C ALA A 44 -0.16 0.34 -6.06
N ARG A 45 -0.44 0.29 -7.37
CA ARG A 45 -0.17 1.42 -8.24
C ARG A 45 -0.96 2.65 -7.81
N HIS A 46 -2.24 2.46 -7.51
CA HIS A 46 -3.08 3.57 -7.05
C HIS A 46 -2.61 4.13 -5.73
N ILE A 47 -2.18 3.26 -4.82
CA ILE A 47 -1.64 3.69 -3.54
C ILE A 47 -0.41 4.55 -3.75
N TYR A 48 0.51 4.08 -4.59
CA TYR A 48 1.74 4.84 -4.84
C TYR A 48 1.42 6.21 -5.45
N GLN A 49 0.47 6.26 -6.37
CA GLN A 49 0.07 7.52 -6.98
C GLN A 49 -0.54 8.46 -5.95
N LYS A 50 -1.41 7.94 -5.11
CA LYS A 50 -2.08 8.76 -4.10
C LYS A 50 -1.13 9.27 -3.03
N LEU A 51 -0.13 8.47 -2.70
CA LEU A 51 0.88 8.88 -1.71
C LEU A 51 2.02 9.66 -2.35
N ASN A 52 2.00 9.78 -3.68
CA ASN A 52 3.04 10.48 -4.42
C ASN A 52 4.41 9.84 -4.20
N VAL A 53 4.46 8.53 -4.24
CA VAL A 53 5.72 7.78 -4.12
C VAL A 53 5.87 6.90 -5.36
N HIS A 54 7.08 6.41 -5.61
CA HIS A 54 7.38 5.66 -6.82
C HIS A 54 7.76 4.22 -6.55
N SER A 55 7.89 3.82 -5.30
CA SER A 55 8.28 2.46 -4.98
C SER A 55 7.77 2.08 -3.60
N LYS A 56 7.81 0.78 -3.35
CA LYS A 56 7.43 0.26 -2.03
C LYS A 56 8.32 0.84 -0.94
N GLN A 57 9.62 0.99 -1.24
CA GLN A 57 10.54 1.53 -0.26
C GLN A 57 10.17 2.96 0.11
N GLU A 58 9.83 3.78 -0.88
CA GLU A 58 9.41 5.16 -0.60
C GLU A 58 8.12 5.17 0.21
N MET A 59 7.20 4.27 -0.11
CA MET A 59 5.95 4.18 0.63
C MET A 59 6.23 3.83 2.10
N MET A 60 7.09 2.85 2.33
CA MET A 60 7.40 2.45 3.69
C MET A 60 8.12 3.56 4.45
N ASP A 61 9.02 4.27 3.79
CA ASP A 61 9.69 5.40 4.42
C ASP A 61 8.69 6.47 4.85
N LEU A 62 7.74 6.75 3.98
CA LEU A 62 6.73 7.76 4.28
C LEU A 62 5.89 7.34 5.49
N LEU A 63 5.43 6.10 5.49
CA LEU A 63 4.51 5.62 6.52
C LEU A 63 5.18 5.36 7.84
N MET A 64 6.46 5.03 7.82
CA MET A 64 7.19 4.70 9.02
C MET A 64 8.09 5.81 9.50
N GLY A 65 7.90 7.00 8.94
CA GLY A 65 8.66 8.14 9.41
C GLY A 65 10.12 8.11 9.03
N GLY A 66 10.43 7.37 7.97
CA GLY A 66 11.82 7.24 7.59
C GLY A 66 12.47 8.51 7.15
N GLY A 67 11.69 9.51 6.85
CA GLY A 67 12.25 10.79 6.45
C GLY A 67 12.99 11.52 7.51
N ASP A 68 12.88 11.05 8.72
CA ASP A 68 13.55 11.68 9.79
C ASP A 68 14.96 11.39 9.89
N ARG A 69 15.50 10.52 9.18
CA ARG A 69 16.89 10.13 9.39
C ARG A 69 17.88 11.17 9.07
#